data_81e929796b826ce794981da3f13ed2ea
#
_entry.id   81e929796b826ce794981da3f13ed2ea
#
_cell.length_a   1.000
_cell.length_b   1.000
_cell.length_c   1.000
_cell.angle_alpha   90.00
_cell.angle_beta   90.00
_cell.angle_gamma   90.00
#
_symmetry.space_group_name_H-M   'P 1'
#
loop_
_entity.id
_entity.type
_entity.pdbx_description
1 polymer ?
#
loop_
_entity_poly.entity_id
_entity_poly.type
_entity_poly.pdbx_seq_one_letter_code
_entity_poly.pdbx_strand_id
1 'polypeptide(L)'
;MIACIDIGGTAIKVGVLDKEGNIHHRNSLKVGVDLEQFTETLLNWVYEAKKEFEIEGIAISAPGAVDTKSGIIGGASAIPYIHGPNWKEILGQEFNLPVSIENDANCAALAESFNGSGANVSDMLFIVCGTGIGGAIVHDGKIHHGKHLHGGEFGYMIMEEKDGKFRNFSEVASTMSFVRKVREEYKDDSWDGVKVFNEADKGNKLCIDVINTFYLNLAKGIFNLQYVYDPELILLGGAISEREDFIERINEQIDFLMKEIEIAKVRPTISTCTHKKDANLIGALANFIYEYNY
;
A
#
# COMPACT_ATOMS: atom_id res chain seq x y z
N MET A 1 -6.57 -18.86 -15.94
CA MET A 1 -5.54 -17.86 -15.61
C MET A 1 -6.12 -16.46 -15.58
N ILE A 2 -5.58 -15.57 -14.73
CA ILE A 2 -6.05 -14.18 -14.59
C ILE A 2 -4.95 -13.22 -15.08
N ALA A 3 -5.34 -12.27 -15.93
CA ALA A 3 -4.50 -11.17 -16.38
C ALA A 3 -4.53 -10.06 -15.31
N CYS A 4 -3.45 -9.92 -14.55
CA CYS A 4 -3.34 -8.96 -13.46
C CYS A 4 -2.56 -7.72 -13.88
N ILE A 5 -3.07 -6.54 -13.54
CA ILE A 5 -2.54 -5.23 -13.91
C ILE A 5 -2.37 -4.39 -12.65
N ASP A 6 -1.18 -3.84 -12.42
CA ASP A 6 -0.89 -2.89 -11.33
C ASP A 6 -0.53 -1.53 -11.95
N ILE A 7 -1.43 -0.57 -11.84
CA ILE A 7 -1.30 0.78 -12.40
C ILE A 7 -0.48 1.65 -11.44
N GLY A 8 0.80 1.82 -11.74
CA GLY A 8 1.69 2.73 -11.00
C GLY A 8 1.94 4.03 -11.74
N GLY A 9 2.30 5.10 -11.02
CA GLY A 9 2.51 6.44 -11.59
C GLY A 9 3.62 6.55 -12.62
N THR A 10 4.60 5.64 -12.63
CA THR A 10 5.75 5.64 -13.55
C THR A 10 5.79 4.46 -14.50
N ALA A 11 5.14 3.37 -14.15
CA ALA A 11 5.07 2.15 -14.95
C ALA A 11 3.82 1.35 -14.57
N ILE A 12 3.29 0.58 -15.51
CA ILE A 12 2.23 -0.39 -15.28
C ILE A 12 2.90 -1.75 -15.19
N LYS A 13 2.81 -2.40 -14.04
CA LYS A 13 3.25 -3.79 -13.91
C LYS A 13 2.12 -4.71 -14.32
N VAL A 14 2.45 -5.77 -15.02
CA VAL A 14 1.47 -6.74 -15.50
C VAL A 14 1.97 -8.16 -15.29
N GLY A 15 1.03 -9.08 -15.10
CA GLY A 15 1.35 -10.49 -14.92
C GLY A 15 0.17 -11.41 -15.24
N VAL A 16 0.47 -12.65 -15.64
CA VAL A 16 -0.53 -13.72 -15.74
C VAL A 16 -0.36 -14.63 -14.55
N LEU A 17 -1.40 -14.75 -13.73
CA LEU A 17 -1.38 -15.49 -12.47
C LEU A 17 -2.38 -16.67 -12.50
N ASP A 18 -2.01 -17.75 -11.82
CA ASP A 18 -2.93 -18.84 -11.51
C ASP A 18 -3.73 -18.56 -10.21
N LYS A 19 -4.63 -19.47 -9.87
CA LYS A 19 -5.49 -19.34 -8.66
C LYS A 19 -4.71 -19.37 -7.36
N GLU A 20 -3.55 -19.96 -7.35
CA GLU A 20 -2.66 -20.08 -6.20
C GLU A 20 -1.80 -18.84 -6.01
N GLY A 21 -1.80 -17.90 -6.98
CA GLY A 21 -1.02 -16.67 -6.95
C GLY A 21 0.38 -16.80 -7.57
N ASN A 22 0.68 -17.93 -8.24
CA ASN A 22 1.96 -18.05 -8.95
C ASN A 22 1.95 -17.18 -10.21
N ILE A 23 3.02 -16.42 -10.41
CA ILE A 23 3.19 -15.53 -11.56
C ILE A 23 3.89 -16.29 -12.69
N HIS A 24 3.17 -16.62 -13.75
CA HIS A 24 3.67 -17.36 -14.92
C HIS A 24 4.30 -16.46 -15.98
N HIS A 25 3.78 -15.24 -16.11
CA HIS A 25 4.34 -14.24 -17.01
C HIS A 25 4.36 -12.88 -16.30
N ARG A 26 5.44 -12.12 -16.47
CA ARG A 26 5.59 -10.80 -15.89
C ARG A 26 6.17 -9.83 -16.91
N ASN A 27 5.61 -8.61 -16.95
CA ASN A 27 6.15 -7.54 -17.76
C ASN A 27 5.92 -6.17 -17.07
N SER A 28 6.55 -5.14 -17.60
CA SER A 28 6.37 -3.76 -17.19
C SER A 28 6.16 -2.90 -18.44
N LEU A 29 5.05 -2.17 -18.45
CA LEU A 29 4.64 -1.34 -19.58
C LEU A 29 4.85 0.13 -19.23
N LYS A 30 5.04 0.95 -20.24
CA LYS A 30 5.09 2.40 -20.07
C LYS A 30 3.68 2.94 -19.83
N VAL A 31 3.56 3.88 -18.93
CA VAL A 31 2.34 4.67 -18.75
C VAL A 31 2.19 5.54 -20.00
N GLY A 32 1.04 5.51 -20.67
CA GLY A 32 0.73 6.39 -21.78
C GLY A 32 0.72 7.86 -21.37
N VAL A 33 0.79 8.76 -22.31
CA VAL A 33 0.76 10.20 -22.04
C VAL A 33 -0.67 10.75 -21.93
N ASP A 34 -1.67 9.99 -22.39
CA ASP A 34 -3.10 10.30 -22.37
C ASP A 34 -3.95 9.04 -22.21
N LEU A 35 -5.27 9.22 -22.15
CA LEU A 35 -6.24 8.14 -21.96
C LEU A 35 -6.22 7.14 -23.13
N GLU A 36 -6.09 7.61 -24.37
CA GLU A 36 -6.11 6.76 -25.56
C GLU A 36 -4.93 5.78 -25.56
N GLN A 37 -3.70 6.31 -25.44
CA GLN A 37 -2.49 5.49 -25.39
C GLN A 37 -2.47 4.55 -24.18
N PHE A 38 -2.95 5.05 -23.02
CA PHE A 38 -3.05 4.22 -21.82
C PHE A 38 -3.99 3.03 -22.06
N THR A 39 -5.18 3.30 -22.61
CA THR A 39 -6.16 2.25 -22.93
C THR A 39 -5.60 1.25 -23.93
N GLU A 40 -5.01 1.73 -25.05
CA GLU A 40 -4.37 0.88 -26.04
C GLU A 40 -3.26 0.01 -25.44
N THR A 41 -2.47 0.56 -24.51
CA THR A 41 -1.41 -0.19 -23.82
C THR A 41 -1.98 -1.37 -23.06
N LEU A 42 -3.07 -1.16 -22.29
CA LEU A 42 -3.72 -2.23 -21.55
C LEU A 42 -4.35 -3.28 -22.48
N LEU A 43 -5.09 -2.84 -23.52
CA LEU A 43 -5.74 -3.73 -24.47
C LEU A 43 -4.71 -4.62 -25.19
N ASN A 44 -3.64 -4.02 -25.72
CA ASN A 44 -2.60 -4.74 -26.43
C ASN A 44 -1.94 -5.79 -25.54
N TRP A 45 -1.66 -5.46 -24.29
CA TRP A 45 -1.08 -6.45 -23.37
C TRP A 45 -2.00 -7.64 -23.11
N VAL A 46 -3.30 -7.41 -22.89
CA VAL A 46 -4.27 -8.49 -22.69
C VAL A 46 -4.41 -9.34 -23.94
N TYR A 47 -4.41 -8.73 -25.14
CA TYR A 47 -4.40 -9.48 -26.42
C TYR A 47 -3.17 -10.38 -26.55
N GLU A 48 -1.97 -9.88 -26.20
CA GLU A 48 -0.75 -10.72 -26.23
C GLU A 48 -0.81 -11.84 -25.18
N ALA A 49 -1.26 -11.54 -23.98
CA ALA A 49 -1.43 -12.56 -22.94
C ALA A 49 -2.39 -13.70 -23.38
N LYS A 50 -3.49 -13.37 -24.07
CA LYS A 50 -4.47 -14.34 -24.59
C LYS A 50 -3.93 -15.23 -25.71
N LYS A 51 -2.82 -14.88 -26.37
CA LYS A 51 -2.18 -15.76 -27.36
C LYS A 51 -1.42 -16.91 -26.71
N GLU A 52 -0.91 -16.71 -25.50
CA GLU A 52 -0.05 -17.66 -24.82
C GLU A 52 -0.79 -18.41 -23.69
N PHE A 53 -1.83 -17.76 -23.08
CA PHE A 53 -2.54 -18.27 -21.93
C PHE A 53 -4.05 -18.24 -22.14
N GLU A 54 -4.75 -19.20 -21.55
CA GLU A 54 -6.20 -19.17 -21.42
C GLU A 54 -6.60 -18.19 -20.30
N ILE A 55 -6.90 -16.94 -20.71
CA ILE A 55 -7.29 -15.87 -19.78
C ILE A 55 -8.79 -15.92 -19.54
N GLU A 56 -9.18 -16.09 -18.27
CA GLU A 56 -10.56 -16.24 -17.80
C GLU A 56 -11.10 -14.97 -17.12
N GLY A 57 -10.20 -13.99 -16.86
CA GLY A 57 -10.57 -12.72 -16.22
C GLY A 57 -9.43 -11.72 -16.18
N ILE A 58 -9.75 -10.49 -15.82
CA ILE A 58 -8.81 -9.38 -15.70
C ILE A 58 -8.94 -8.79 -14.29
N ALA A 59 -7.82 -8.58 -13.61
CA ALA A 59 -7.77 -8.03 -12.27
C ALA A 59 -6.87 -6.79 -12.22
N ILE A 60 -7.35 -5.69 -11.65
CA ILE A 60 -6.66 -4.40 -11.69
C ILE A 60 -6.41 -3.90 -10.27
N SER A 61 -5.17 -3.50 -10.00
CA SER A 61 -4.74 -2.65 -8.88
C SER A 61 -4.55 -1.24 -9.40
N ALA A 62 -5.15 -0.24 -8.77
CA ALA A 62 -5.12 1.14 -9.25
C ALA A 62 -4.98 2.15 -8.09
N PRO A 63 -4.30 3.29 -8.32
CA PRO A 63 -4.22 4.37 -7.33
C PRO A 63 -5.54 5.15 -7.25
N GLY A 64 -5.85 5.73 -6.10
CA GLY A 64 -7.01 6.59 -5.88
C GLY A 64 -8.19 5.90 -5.21
N ALA A 65 -9.32 6.60 -5.12
CA ALA A 65 -10.54 6.08 -4.50
C ALA A 65 -11.31 5.19 -5.50
N VAL A 66 -11.07 3.90 -5.44
CA VAL A 66 -11.65 2.93 -6.39
C VAL A 66 -13.05 2.52 -5.96
N ASP A 67 -14.04 2.76 -6.79
CA ASP A 67 -15.36 2.15 -6.65
C ASP A 67 -15.35 0.78 -7.35
N THR A 68 -15.20 -0.27 -6.57
CA THR A 68 -15.11 -1.64 -7.07
C THR A 68 -16.37 -2.12 -7.80
N LYS A 69 -17.53 -1.51 -7.52
CA LYS A 69 -18.80 -1.87 -8.16
C LYS A 69 -18.91 -1.30 -9.57
N SER A 70 -18.66 0.00 -9.72
CA SER A 70 -18.73 0.67 -11.01
C SER A 70 -17.45 0.53 -11.85
N GLY A 71 -16.31 0.24 -11.22
CA GLY A 71 -15.01 0.22 -11.91
C GLY A 71 -14.42 1.61 -12.18
N ILE A 72 -14.95 2.64 -11.53
CA ILE A 72 -14.50 4.03 -11.68
C ILE A 72 -13.47 4.36 -10.60
N ILE A 73 -12.38 5.00 -11.00
CA ILE A 73 -11.37 5.51 -10.09
C ILE A 73 -11.69 6.98 -9.79
N GLY A 74 -12.00 7.28 -8.53
CA GLY A 74 -12.19 8.64 -8.03
C GLY A 74 -10.91 9.22 -7.41
N GLY A 75 -11.00 10.48 -6.93
CA GLY A 75 -9.89 11.17 -6.30
C GLY A 75 -8.88 11.73 -7.30
N ALA A 76 -7.60 11.70 -6.94
CA ALA A 76 -6.50 12.19 -7.77
C ALA A 76 -5.27 11.28 -7.63
N SER A 77 -4.49 11.15 -8.70
CA SER A 77 -3.22 10.43 -8.71
C SER A 77 -2.22 11.07 -9.66
N ALA A 78 -1.02 10.48 -9.78
CA ALA A 78 -0.01 10.92 -10.73
C ALA A 78 -0.43 10.74 -12.20
N ILE A 79 -1.53 10.03 -12.47
CA ILE A 79 -2.09 9.76 -13.80
C ILE A 79 -3.51 10.33 -13.87
N PRO A 80 -3.70 11.63 -14.17
CA PRO A 80 -5.01 12.28 -14.07
C PRO A 80 -6.09 11.68 -14.98
N TYR A 81 -5.74 11.17 -16.15
CA TYR A 81 -6.67 10.68 -17.17
C TYR A 81 -7.27 9.29 -16.89
N ILE A 82 -6.80 8.56 -15.87
CA ILE A 82 -7.43 7.29 -15.48
C ILE A 82 -8.67 7.48 -14.61
N HIS A 83 -8.88 8.71 -14.10
CA HIS A 83 -10.04 9.03 -13.26
C HIS A 83 -11.27 9.32 -14.13
N GLY A 84 -12.40 8.70 -13.79
CA GLY A 84 -13.68 8.86 -14.47
C GLY A 84 -14.09 7.76 -15.44
N PRO A 85 -13.19 7.19 -16.30
CA PRO A 85 -13.56 6.03 -17.11
C PRO A 85 -13.98 4.83 -16.26
N ASN A 86 -14.93 4.04 -16.79
CA ASN A 86 -15.33 2.77 -16.21
C ASN A 86 -14.43 1.65 -16.75
N TRP A 87 -13.39 1.31 -16.02
CA TRP A 87 -12.39 0.31 -16.45
C TRP A 87 -12.95 -1.10 -16.53
N LYS A 88 -13.93 -1.45 -15.67
CA LYS A 88 -14.62 -2.75 -15.77
C LYS A 88 -15.40 -2.89 -17.06
N GLU A 89 -16.06 -1.82 -17.48
CA GLU A 89 -16.83 -1.81 -18.73
C GLU A 89 -15.93 -1.83 -19.97
N ILE A 90 -14.90 -0.98 -20.00
CA ILE A 90 -13.98 -0.86 -21.14
C ILE A 90 -13.32 -2.20 -21.43
N LEU A 91 -12.68 -2.83 -20.42
CA LEU A 91 -11.98 -4.09 -20.61
C LEU A 91 -12.94 -5.28 -20.70
N GLY A 92 -14.04 -5.24 -19.93
CA GLY A 92 -15.03 -6.32 -19.93
C GLY A 92 -15.76 -6.47 -21.27
N GLN A 93 -16.13 -5.36 -21.91
CA GLN A 93 -16.78 -5.39 -23.24
C GLN A 93 -15.82 -5.85 -24.34
N GLU A 94 -14.57 -5.34 -24.33
CA GLU A 94 -13.58 -5.67 -25.36
C GLU A 94 -13.21 -7.16 -25.36
N PHE A 95 -13.03 -7.76 -24.17
CA PHE A 95 -12.57 -9.14 -24.08
C PHE A 95 -13.68 -10.16 -23.79
N ASN A 96 -14.88 -9.70 -23.48
CA ASN A 96 -16.00 -10.51 -22.98
C ASN A 96 -15.57 -11.36 -21.77
N LEU A 97 -14.87 -10.72 -20.82
CA LEU A 97 -14.33 -11.34 -19.60
C LEU A 97 -14.79 -10.57 -18.35
N PRO A 98 -14.92 -11.24 -17.20
CA PRO A 98 -15.10 -10.56 -15.92
C PRO A 98 -13.86 -9.72 -15.58
N VAL A 99 -14.09 -8.52 -15.01
CA VAL A 99 -13.03 -7.58 -14.64
C VAL A 99 -13.25 -7.12 -13.20
N SER A 100 -12.25 -7.30 -12.34
CA SER A 100 -12.21 -6.71 -11.00
C SER A 100 -11.23 -5.54 -10.95
N ILE A 101 -11.49 -4.61 -10.06
CA ILE A 101 -10.58 -3.47 -9.81
C ILE A 101 -10.60 -3.12 -8.32
N GLU A 102 -9.43 -2.82 -7.75
CA GLU A 102 -9.29 -2.43 -6.35
C GLU A 102 -8.16 -1.39 -6.18
N ASN A 103 -8.19 -0.65 -5.08
CA ASN A 103 -7.13 0.29 -4.73
C ASN A 103 -5.81 -0.44 -4.46
N ASP A 104 -4.68 0.20 -4.74
CA ASP A 104 -3.33 -0.36 -4.63
C ASP A 104 -2.94 -0.78 -3.20
N ALA A 105 -3.25 0.05 -2.19
CA ALA A 105 -2.99 -0.32 -0.79
C ALA A 105 -3.91 -1.46 -0.32
N ASN A 106 -5.17 -1.47 -0.77
CA ASN A 106 -6.09 -2.56 -0.52
C ASN A 106 -5.63 -3.86 -1.20
N CYS A 107 -5.15 -3.80 -2.44
CA CYS A 107 -4.53 -4.94 -3.12
C CYS A 107 -3.34 -5.48 -2.32
N ALA A 108 -2.44 -4.61 -1.85
CA ALA A 108 -1.30 -5.05 -1.05
C ALA A 108 -1.75 -5.77 0.24
N ALA A 109 -2.80 -5.27 0.91
CA ALA A 109 -3.39 -5.93 2.07
C ALA A 109 -4.05 -7.28 1.73
N LEU A 110 -4.79 -7.34 0.61
CA LEU A 110 -5.41 -8.58 0.14
C LEU A 110 -4.39 -9.66 -0.22
N ALA A 111 -3.25 -9.28 -0.80
CA ALA A 111 -2.16 -10.23 -1.07
C ALA A 111 -1.67 -10.90 0.22
N GLU A 112 -1.46 -10.11 1.25
CA GLU A 112 -1.00 -10.61 2.54
C GLU A 112 -2.07 -11.47 3.25
N SER A 113 -3.35 -11.11 3.09
CA SER A 113 -4.48 -11.91 3.60
C SER A 113 -4.66 -13.20 2.79
N PHE A 114 -4.39 -13.21 1.50
CA PHE A 114 -4.60 -14.35 0.61
C PHE A 114 -3.61 -15.49 0.89
N ASN A 115 -2.31 -15.21 0.83
CA ASN A 115 -1.25 -16.20 1.02
C ASN A 115 0.06 -15.63 1.58
N GLY A 116 0.00 -14.47 2.26
CA GLY A 116 1.13 -13.82 2.88
C GLY A 116 1.13 -13.90 4.41
N SER A 117 1.73 -12.89 5.05
CA SER A 117 1.88 -12.81 6.52
C SER A 117 0.54 -12.71 7.27
N GLY A 118 -0.55 -12.31 6.59
CA GLY A 118 -1.90 -12.18 7.15
C GLY A 118 -2.84 -13.35 6.81
N ALA A 119 -2.36 -14.45 6.21
CA ALA A 119 -3.21 -15.52 5.70
C ALA A 119 -4.01 -16.29 6.76
N ASN A 120 -3.61 -16.22 8.02
CA ASN A 120 -4.23 -16.95 9.13
C ASN A 120 -4.97 -16.05 10.13
N VAL A 121 -5.22 -14.79 9.77
CA VAL A 121 -5.95 -13.85 10.63
C VAL A 121 -7.17 -13.29 9.89
N SER A 122 -8.25 -13.06 10.62
CA SER A 122 -9.48 -12.50 10.06
C SER A 122 -9.45 -10.99 10.01
N ASP A 123 -8.88 -10.37 11.05
CA ASP A 123 -8.89 -8.93 11.26
C ASP A 123 -7.46 -8.38 11.29
N MET A 124 -7.10 -7.62 10.26
CA MET A 124 -5.79 -6.99 10.22
C MET A 124 -5.86 -5.56 9.71
N LEU A 125 -4.90 -4.75 10.15
CA LEU A 125 -4.59 -3.47 9.56
C LEU A 125 -3.31 -3.60 8.72
N PHE A 126 -3.31 -3.00 7.56
CA PHE A 126 -2.13 -2.86 6.73
C PHE A 126 -1.70 -1.39 6.71
N ILE A 127 -0.45 -1.11 7.01
CA ILE A 127 0.14 0.23 6.98
C ILE A 127 1.32 0.21 6.02
N VAL A 128 1.25 0.98 4.96
CA VAL A 128 2.38 1.16 4.04
C VAL A 128 3.11 2.46 4.36
N CYS A 129 4.41 2.34 4.68
CA CYS A 129 5.28 3.46 4.99
C CYS A 129 6.21 3.76 3.82
N GLY A 130 5.89 4.80 3.08
CA GLY A 130 6.64 5.27 1.91
C GLY A 130 6.83 6.78 1.94
N THR A 131 6.58 7.47 0.83
CA THR A 131 6.56 8.94 0.75
C THR A 131 5.52 9.55 1.69
N GLY A 132 4.39 8.86 1.86
CA GLY A 132 3.36 9.10 2.86
C GLY A 132 3.11 7.84 3.67
N ILE A 133 2.03 7.86 4.46
CA ILE A 133 1.42 6.68 5.09
C ILE A 133 0.12 6.40 4.36
N GLY A 134 0.01 5.22 3.80
CA GLY A 134 -1.24 4.65 3.32
C GLY A 134 -1.65 3.46 4.19
N GLY A 135 -2.81 2.88 3.88
CA GLY A 135 -3.20 1.68 4.60
C GLY A 135 -4.48 1.06 4.08
N ALA A 136 -4.85 -0.06 4.69
CA ALA A 136 -6.08 -0.78 4.45
C ALA A 136 -6.57 -1.43 5.73
N ILE A 137 -7.86 -1.70 5.78
CA ILE A 137 -8.52 -2.45 6.84
C ILE A 137 -9.05 -3.74 6.22
N VAL A 138 -8.62 -4.87 6.75
CA VAL A 138 -9.18 -6.18 6.42
C VAL A 138 -10.01 -6.65 7.60
N HIS A 139 -11.28 -6.97 7.36
CA HIS A 139 -12.24 -7.48 8.34
C HIS A 139 -12.91 -8.72 7.76
N ASP A 140 -12.87 -9.84 8.51
CA ASP A 140 -13.32 -11.13 8.01
C ASP A 140 -12.71 -11.49 6.62
N GLY A 141 -11.43 -11.20 6.42
CA GLY A 141 -10.71 -11.46 5.18
C GLY A 141 -11.11 -10.55 4.00
N LYS A 142 -11.89 -9.47 4.22
CA LYS A 142 -12.40 -8.57 3.20
C LYS A 142 -11.98 -7.14 3.47
N ILE A 143 -11.80 -6.36 2.41
CA ILE A 143 -11.52 -4.92 2.53
C ILE A 143 -12.72 -4.17 3.10
N HIS A 144 -12.46 -3.37 4.12
CA HIS A 144 -13.39 -2.37 4.62
C HIS A 144 -13.18 -1.05 3.90
N HIS A 145 -13.92 -0.80 2.83
CA HIS A 145 -13.78 0.42 2.03
C HIS A 145 -14.28 1.70 2.73
N GLY A 146 -15.18 1.56 3.70
CA GLY A 146 -15.92 2.69 4.27
C GLY A 146 -16.94 3.27 3.26
N LYS A 147 -17.77 4.20 3.74
CA LYS A 147 -18.85 4.79 2.92
C LYS A 147 -18.33 5.64 1.75
N HIS A 148 -17.19 6.28 1.94
CA HIS A 148 -16.60 7.24 0.99
C HIS A 148 -15.32 6.71 0.33
N LEU A 149 -15.06 5.39 0.39
CA LEU A 149 -13.88 4.72 -0.17
C LEU A 149 -12.56 5.20 0.45
N HIS A 150 -12.60 5.63 1.71
CA HIS A 150 -11.44 6.12 2.48
C HIS A 150 -11.19 5.28 3.75
N GLY A 151 -11.74 4.07 3.83
CA GLY A 151 -11.41 3.14 4.90
C GLY A 151 -9.93 2.78 4.83
N GLY A 152 -9.20 2.93 5.94
CA GLY A 152 -7.76 2.65 5.96
C GLY A 152 -6.85 3.83 5.59
N GLU A 153 -7.37 4.98 5.26
CA GLU A 153 -6.58 6.19 4.98
C GLU A 153 -5.94 6.77 6.26
N PHE A 154 -5.11 5.96 6.92
CA PHE A 154 -4.49 6.30 8.21
C PHE A 154 -3.57 7.52 8.15
N GLY A 155 -3.01 7.81 6.98
CA GLY A 155 -2.14 8.95 6.75
C GLY A 155 -2.74 10.30 7.12
N TYR A 156 -4.08 10.41 7.13
CA TYR A 156 -4.80 11.63 7.50
C TYR A 156 -5.01 11.80 9.01
N MET A 157 -4.73 10.80 9.85
CA MET A 157 -4.88 10.94 11.31
C MET A 157 -4.03 12.09 11.83
N ILE A 158 -4.62 12.99 12.61
CA ILE A 158 -3.89 14.08 13.27
C ILE A 158 -3.05 13.50 14.40
N MET A 159 -1.74 13.70 14.36
CA MET A 159 -0.77 13.12 15.32
C MET A 159 -0.23 14.12 16.31
N GLU A 160 -0.08 15.35 15.91
CA GLU A 160 0.44 16.42 16.79
C GLU A 160 -0.07 17.81 16.35
N GLU A 161 -0.07 18.73 17.31
CA GLU A 161 -0.12 20.17 17.05
C GLU A 161 1.19 20.79 17.46
N LYS A 162 1.82 21.54 16.58
CA LYS A 162 3.06 22.27 16.87
C LYS A 162 3.02 23.65 16.23
N ASP A 163 3.30 24.66 17.04
CA ASP A 163 3.34 26.09 16.61
C ASP A 163 2.02 26.53 15.91
N GLY A 164 0.86 26.06 16.43
CA GLY A 164 -0.47 26.35 15.88
C GLY A 164 -0.78 25.64 14.56
N LYS A 165 0.03 24.64 14.17
CA LYS A 165 -0.19 23.82 12.96
C LYS A 165 -0.40 22.37 13.34
N PHE A 166 -1.46 21.78 12.80
CA PHE A 166 -1.71 20.34 12.90
C PHE A 166 -0.85 19.58 11.89
N ARG A 167 -0.33 18.45 12.31
CA ARG A 167 0.41 17.51 11.47
C ARG A 167 -0.23 16.14 11.50
N ASN A 168 -0.40 15.59 10.31
CA ASN A 168 -0.99 14.27 10.16
C ASN A 168 0.06 13.15 10.21
N PHE A 169 -0.40 11.90 10.21
CA PHE A 169 0.45 10.73 10.32
C PHE A 169 1.47 10.61 9.17
N SER A 170 1.06 10.92 7.93
CA SER A 170 1.99 10.98 6.78
C SER A 170 3.11 12.01 6.96
N GLU A 171 2.80 13.17 7.56
CA GLU A 171 3.79 14.23 7.75
C GLU A 171 4.83 13.92 8.81
N VAL A 172 4.49 13.09 9.81
CA VAL A 172 5.37 12.84 10.97
C VAL A 172 6.00 11.46 11.00
N ALA A 173 5.44 10.47 10.28
CA ALA A 173 5.83 9.07 10.36
C ALA A 173 6.06 8.40 8.98
N SER A 174 6.09 9.14 7.88
CA SER A 174 6.54 8.61 6.59
C SER A 174 8.06 8.66 6.45
N THR A 175 8.64 7.92 5.48
CA THR A 175 10.07 8.03 5.17
C THR A 175 10.45 9.45 4.77
N MET A 176 9.57 10.16 4.08
CA MET A 176 9.82 11.57 3.73
C MET A 176 9.76 12.51 4.93
N SER A 177 9.18 12.11 6.06
CA SER A 177 9.14 12.95 7.27
C SER A 177 10.53 13.26 7.82
N PHE A 178 11.42 12.27 7.88
CA PHE A 178 12.80 12.46 8.32
C PHE A 178 13.73 12.96 7.21
N VAL A 179 13.50 12.55 5.96
CA VAL A 179 14.29 13.04 4.82
C VAL A 179 14.12 14.55 4.64
N ARG A 180 12.90 15.07 4.70
CA ARG A 180 12.64 16.52 4.60
C ARG A 180 13.38 17.32 5.67
N LYS A 181 13.35 16.87 6.93
CA LYS A 181 14.05 17.55 8.03
C LYS A 181 15.55 17.64 7.78
N VAL A 182 16.16 16.55 7.26
CA VAL A 182 17.60 16.54 6.94
C VAL A 182 17.91 17.43 5.74
N ARG A 183 17.08 17.42 4.69
CA ARG A 183 17.21 18.31 3.53
C ARG A 183 17.14 19.79 3.92
N GLU A 184 16.18 20.15 4.75
CA GLU A 184 16.00 21.53 5.26
C GLU A 184 17.23 22.01 6.04
N GLU A 185 17.76 21.17 6.95
CA GLU A 185 18.91 21.56 7.79
C GLU A 185 20.20 21.69 6.99
N TYR A 186 20.48 20.71 6.10
CA TYR A 186 21.69 20.73 5.28
C TYR A 186 21.54 21.56 3.98
N LYS A 187 20.33 22.02 3.64
CA LYS A 187 20.00 22.72 2.38
C LYS A 187 20.47 21.94 1.14
N ASP A 188 20.25 20.61 1.18
CA ASP A 188 20.71 19.66 0.16
C ASP A 188 19.59 18.66 -0.17
N ASP A 189 19.01 18.78 -1.35
CA ASP A 189 17.93 17.90 -1.84
C ASP A 189 18.40 16.50 -2.25
N SER A 190 19.72 16.26 -2.27
CA SER A 190 20.30 14.94 -2.62
C SER A 190 20.10 13.87 -1.54
N TRP A 191 19.62 14.25 -0.36
CA TRP A 191 19.37 13.30 0.71
C TRP A 191 18.14 12.44 0.40
N ASP A 192 18.29 11.16 0.67
CA ASP A 192 17.23 10.15 0.64
C ASP A 192 17.23 9.32 1.93
N GLY A 193 16.27 8.40 2.06
CA GLY A 193 16.16 7.57 3.26
C GLY A 193 17.40 6.72 3.52
N VAL A 194 18.02 6.17 2.48
CA VAL A 194 19.22 5.33 2.59
C VAL A 194 20.40 6.14 3.10
N LYS A 195 20.62 7.34 2.55
CA LYS A 195 21.70 8.26 2.98
C LYS A 195 21.51 8.68 4.44
N VAL A 196 20.27 8.97 4.86
CA VAL A 196 19.98 9.34 6.26
C VAL A 196 20.35 8.21 7.22
N PHE A 197 19.97 6.97 6.93
CA PHE A 197 20.35 5.81 7.76
C PHE A 197 21.85 5.57 7.76
N ASN A 198 22.52 5.62 6.60
CA ASN A 198 23.97 5.44 6.51
C ASN A 198 24.76 6.49 7.30
N GLU A 199 24.30 7.74 7.32
CA GLU A 199 24.95 8.80 8.10
C GLU A 199 24.63 8.68 9.61
N ALA A 200 23.45 8.17 9.98
CA ALA A 200 23.15 7.83 11.36
C ALA A 200 24.08 6.74 11.90
N ASP A 201 24.35 5.70 11.10
CA ASP A 201 25.27 4.60 11.45
C ASP A 201 26.73 5.10 11.66
N LYS A 202 27.10 6.22 11.01
CA LYS A 202 28.38 6.91 11.22
C LYS A 202 28.38 7.88 12.41
N GLY A 203 27.27 7.99 13.14
CA GLY A 203 27.15 8.81 14.34
C GLY A 203 26.66 10.24 14.07
N ASN A 204 26.10 10.54 12.90
CA ASN A 204 25.50 11.85 12.62
C ASN A 204 24.28 12.05 13.55
N LYS A 205 24.39 13.00 14.47
CA LYS A 205 23.41 13.24 15.53
C LYS A 205 22.04 13.64 14.97
N LEU A 206 22.00 14.52 13.97
CA LEU A 206 20.72 14.91 13.35
C LEU A 206 20.01 13.71 12.74
N CYS A 207 20.73 12.86 11.98
CA CYS A 207 20.16 11.66 11.37
C CYS A 207 19.64 10.69 12.43
N ILE A 208 20.37 10.48 13.52
CA ILE A 208 19.92 9.66 14.66
C ILE A 208 18.62 10.21 15.26
N ASP A 209 18.58 11.52 15.55
CA ASP A 209 17.44 12.17 16.21
C ASP A 209 16.16 12.11 15.33
N VAL A 210 16.28 12.36 14.02
CA VAL A 210 15.12 12.31 13.12
C VAL A 210 14.60 10.88 12.93
N ILE A 211 15.49 9.89 12.87
CA ILE A 211 15.12 8.47 12.78
C ILE A 211 14.41 8.01 14.07
N ASN A 212 14.93 8.38 15.25
CA ASN A 212 14.27 8.04 16.52
C ASN A 212 12.89 8.69 16.62
N THR A 213 12.75 9.94 16.19
CA THR A 213 11.47 10.64 16.12
C THR A 213 10.48 9.93 15.18
N PHE A 214 10.97 9.48 14.02
CA PHE A 214 10.17 8.71 13.06
C PHE A 214 9.61 7.43 13.69
N TYR A 215 10.46 6.60 14.32
CA TYR A 215 10.02 5.36 14.95
C TYR A 215 9.02 5.59 16.08
N LEU A 216 9.24 6.61 16.91
CA LEU A 216 8.30 6.98 17.95
C LEU A 216 6.94 7.40 17.38
N ASN A 217 6.92 8.20 16.31
CA ASN A 217 5.66 8.64 15.71
C ASN A 217 4.95 7.49 15.00
N LEU A 218 5.68 6.58 14.35
CA LEU A 218 5.10 5.39 13.76
C LEU A 218 4.47 4.49 14.85
N ALA A 219 5.18 4.27 15.96
CA ALA A 219 4.66 3.52 17.11
C ALA A 219 3.41 4.17 17.74
N LYS A 220 3.34 5.51 17.84
CA LYS A 220 2.13 6.22 18.30
C LYS A 220 0.93 5.94 17.39
N GLY A 221 1.12 5.99 16.07
CA GLY A 221 0.05 5.67 15.12
C GLY A 221 -0.42 4.23 15.26
N ILE A 222 0.51 3.28 15.34
CA ILE A 222 0.22 1.85 15.57
C ILE A 222 -0.54 1.65 16.90
N PHE A 223 -0.07 2.27 17.97
CA PHE A 223 -0.72 2.22 19.27
C PHE A 223 -2.16 2.77 19.22
N ASN A 224 -2.36 3.91 18.59
CA ASN A 224 -3.69 4.49 18.45
C ASN A 224 -4.63 3.57 17.65
N LEU A 225 -4.15 2.99 16.54
CA LEU A 225 -4.92 2.08 15.71
C LEU A 225 -5.27 0.78 16.44
N GLN A 226 -4.38 0.29 17.32
CA GLN A 226 -4.70 -0.86 18.17
C GLN A 226 -5.95 -0.60 19.01
N TYR A 227 -6.07 0.57 19.63
CA TYR A 227 -7.21 0.89 20.51
C TYR A 227 -8.45 1.44 19.76
N VAL A 228 -8.32 1.76 18.46
CA VAL A 228 -9.45 2.17 17.61
C VAL A 228 -10.13 0.99 16.95
N TYR A 229 -9.34 -0.01 16.52
CA TYR A 229 -9.86 -1.12 15.70
C TYR A 229 -9.73 -2.49 16.39
N ASP A 230 -8.72 -2.66 17.25
CA ASP A 230 -8.38 -3.91 17.97
C ASP A 230 -8.12 -5.11 17.01
N PRO A 231 -7.18 -4.97 16.05
CA PRO A 231 -6.88 -6.02 15.08
C PRO A 231 -6.08 -7.16 15.72
N GLU A 232 -6.16 -8.36 15.12
CA GLU A 232 -5.28 -9.48 15.45
C GLU A 232 -3.83 -9.21 15.05
N LEU A 233 -3.63 -8.46 13.94
CA LEU A 233 -2.33 -8.20 13.35
C LEU A 233 -2.29 -6.82 12.69
N ILE A 234 -1.18 -6.10 12.83
CA ILE A 234 -0.85 -4.90 12.06
C ILE A 234 0.35 -5.24 11.17
N LEU A 235 0.13 -5.27 9.86
CA LEU A 235 1.19 -5.49 8.87
C LEU A 235 1.81 -4.18 8.41
N LEU A 236 3.13 -4.16 8.33
CA LEU A 236 3.91 -3.01 7.94
C LEU A 236 4.60 -3.27 6.60
N GLY A 237 4.25 -2.46 5.60
CA GLY A 237 4.80 -2.52 4.25
C GLY A 237 5.57 -1.25 3.88
N GLY A 238 6.07 -1.23 2.63
CA GLY A 238 6.93 -0.18 2.10
C GLY A 238 8.41 -0.57 2.18
N ALA A 239 9.26 0.10 1.35
CA ALA A 239 10.67 -0.26 1.24
C ALA A 239 11.44 -0.23 2.58
N ILE A 240 11.05 0.64 3.50
CA ILE A 240 11.67 0.74 4.83
C ILE A 240 11.45 -0.51 5.68
N SER A 241 10.37 -1.25 5.45
CA SER A 241 10.07 -2.49 6.20
C SER A 241 11.02 -3.65 5.86
N GLU A 242 11.86 -3.49 4.83
CA GLU A 242 12.90 -4.46 4.48
C GLU A 242 14.16 -4.36 5.34
N ARG A 243 14.28 -3.33 6.19
CA ARG A 243 15.38 -3.20 7.14
C ARG A 243 15.25 -4.26 8.24
N GLU A 244 16.37 -4.90 8.55
CA GLU A 244 16.43 -5.98 9.57
C GLU A 244 16.02 -5.49 10.97
N ASP A 245 16.37 -4.24 11.33
CA ASP A 245 16.07 -3.63 12.62
C ASP A 245 14.67 -2.98 12.71
N PHE A 246 13.87 -2.99 11.62
CA PHE A 246 12.64 -2.20 11.52
C PHE A 246 11.60 -2.57 12.58
N ILE A 247 11.26 -3.85 12.69
CA ILE A 247 10.26 -4.34 13.66
C ILE A 247 10.77 -4.21 15.10
N GLU A 248 12.04 -4.49 15.35
CA GLU A 248 12.65 -4.38 16.68
C GLU A 248 12.54 -2.95 17.19
N ARG A 249 12.95 -1.96 16.39
CA ARG A 249 12.89 -0.55 16.78
C ARG A 249 11.48 -0.02 17.00
N ILE A 250 10.50 -0.49 16.24
CA ILE A 250 9.09 -0.14 16.49
C ILE A 250 8.63 -0.76 17.81
N ASN A 251 8.96 -2.01 18.06
CA ASN A 251 8.62 -2.70 19.32
C ASN A 251 9.21 -1.99 20.55
N GLU A 252 10.45 -1.52 20.48
CA GLU A 252 11.05 -0.70 21.55
C GLU A 252 10.22 0.55 21.86
N GLN A 253 9.73 1.23 20.81
CA GLN A 253 8.89 2.42 20.99
C GLN A 253 7.48 2.06 21.49
N ILE A 254 6.92 0.93 21.08
CA ILE A 254 5.65 0.42 21.61
C ILE A 254 5.80 0.09 23.09
N ASP A 255 6.87 -0.59 23.49
CA ASP A 255 7.14 -0.93 24.89
C ASP A 255 7.34 0.32 25.75
N PHE A 256 8.00 1.35 25.20
CA PHE A 256 8.09 2.66 25.84
C PHE A 256 6.69 3.28 26.06
N LEU A 257 5.83 3.31 25.03
CA LEU A 257 4.48 3.85 25.12
C LEU A 257 3.61 3.07 26.12
N MET A 258 3.69 1.74 26.10
CA MET A 258 2.97 0.87 27.05
C MET A 258 3.38 1.13 28.50
N LYS A 259 4.64 1.46 28.73
CA LYS A 259 5.15 1.81 30.08
C LYS A 259 4.66 3.19 30.51
N GLU A 260 4.67 4.18 29.63
CA GLU A 260 4.21 5.55 29.93
C GLU A 260 2.68 5.60 30.14
N ILE A 261 1.94 4.73 29.44
CA ILE A 261 0.48 4.66 29.51
C ILE A 261 0.07 3.41 30.29
N GLU A 262 0.24 3.44 31.59
CA GLU A 262 0.06 2.29 32.48
C GLU A 262 -1.30 1.58 32.39
N ILE A 263 -2.36 2.31 31.97
CA ILE A 263 -3.70 1.75 31.78
C ILE A 263 -3.84 0.94 30.48
N ALA A 264 -2.93 1.09 29.52
CA ALA A 264 -2.92 0.32 28.30
C ALA A 264 -2.53 -1.14 28.58
N LYS A 265 -3.37 -2.10 28.17
CA LYS A 265 -3.17 -3.53 28.46
C LYS A 265 -3.03 -4.39 27.20
N VAL A 266 -3.42 -3.87 26.05
CA VAL A 266 -3.33 -4.58 24.76
C VAL A 266 -2.11 -4.08 24.00
N ARG A 267 -1.15 -4.97 23.81
CA ARG A 267 0.06 -4.68 23.02
C ARG A 267 -0.20 -5.02 21.57
N PRO A 268 0.06 -4.10 20.61
CA PRO A 268 -0.06 -4.41 19.20
C PRO A 268 0.82 -5.60 18.77
N THR A 269 0.26 -6.52 17.99
CA THR A 269 1.00 -7.55 17.28
C THR A 269 1.37 -7.00 15.91
N ILE A 270 2.67 -6.89 15.60
CA ILE A 270 3.15 -6.33 14.34
C ILE A 270 4.04 -7.31 13.58
N SER A 271 3.98 -7.26 12.26
CA SER A 271 4.86 -8.02 11.36
C SER A 271 5.11 -7.25 10.07
N THR A 272 6.04 -7.72 9.25
CA THR A 272 6.28 -7.20 7.89
C THR A 272 5.59 -8.03 6.83
N CYS A 273 5.43 -7.44 5.65
CA CYS A 273 4.82 -8.07 4.49
C CYS A 273 5.71 -9.11 3.81
N THR A 274 5.10 -10.14 3.24
CA THR A 274 5.76 -11.21 2.48
C THR A 274 5.96 -10.83 1.01
N HIS A 275 4.91 -10.30 0.36
CA HIS A 275 4.86 -10.20 -1.12
C HIS A 275 5.62 -9.03 -1.72
N LYS A 276 6.01 -8.03 -0.94
CA LYS A 276 6.87 -6.92 -1.37
C LYS A 276 6.43 -6.31 -2.72
N LYS A 277 7.31 -6.40 -3.75
CA LYS A 277 7.08 -5.82 -5.08
C LYS A 277 5.94 -6.46 -5.88
N ASP A 278 5.49 -7.64 -5.50
CA ASP A 278 4.46 -8.43 -6.19
C ASP A 278 3.08 -8.32 -5.53
N ALA A 279 3.02 -7.66 -4.37
CA ALA A 279 1.81 -7.55 -3.57
C ALA A 279 0.59 -7.08 -4.38
N ASN A 280 0.73 -6.05 -5.21
CA ASN A 280 -0.40 -5.48 -5.93
C ASN A 280 -0.95 -6.42 -7.01
N LEU A 281 -0.11 -7.19 -7.71
CA LEU A 281 -0.56 -8.18 -8.69
C LEU A 281 -1.28 -9.36 -8.01
N ILE A 282 -0.72 -9.86 -6.90
CA ILE A 282 -1.32 -10.96 -6.12
C ILE A 282 -2.61 -10.47 -5.46
N GLY A 283 -2.64 -9.24 -4.96
CA GLY A 283 -3.84 -8.67 -4.35
C GLY A 283 -4.95 -8.38 -5.35
N ALA A 284 -4.63 -7.95 -6.57
CA ALA A 284 -5.60 -7.83 -7.65
C ALA A 284 -6.22 -9.19 -7.96
N LEU A 285 -5.42 -10.26 -8.05
CA LEU A 285 -5.91 -11.63 -8.18
C LEU A 285 -6.82 -12.02 -7.00
N ALA A 286 -6.39 -11.77 -5.77
CA ALA A 286 -7.18 -12.09 -4.58
C ALA A 286 -8.54 -11.36 -4.60
N ASN A 287 -8.56 -10.08 -4.97
CA ASN A 287 -9.81 -9.33 -5.16
C ASN A 287 -10.71 -9.97 -6.22
N PHE A 288 -10.13 -10.41 -7.34
CA PHE A 288 -10.88 -11.11 -8.39
C PHE A 288 -11.50 -12.41 -7.89
N ILE A 289 -10.71 -13.22 -7.17
CA ILE A 289 -11.18 -14.49 -6.59
C ILE A 289 -12.36 -14.23 -5.64
N TYR A 290 -12.26 -13.22 -4.76
CA TYR A 290 -13.32 -12.87 -3.81
C TYR A 290 -14.57 -12.33 -4.51
N GLU A 291 -14.42 -11.49 -5.53
CA GLU A 291 -15.54 -10.87 -6.22
C GLU A 291 -16.36 -11.89 -7.05
N TYR A 292 -15.68 -12.84 -7.70
CA TYR A 292 -16.29 -13.77 -8.65
C TYR A 292 -16.42 -15.22 -8.14
N ASN A 293 -15.97 -15.49 -6.90
CA ASN A 293 -15.88 -16.86 -6.34
C ASN A 293 -15.12 -17.82 -7.28
N TYR A 294 -13.99 -17.35 -7.79
CA TYR A 294 -13.19 -18.01 -8.84
C TYR A 294 -12.31 -19.17 -8.34
#